data_55f4aac7f4cd8f6cfa3751d4dfcec913
#
_entry.id   55f4aac7f4cd8f6cfa3751d4dfcec913
#
_cell.length_a   1.000
_cell.length_b   1.000
_cell.length_c   1.000
_cell.angle_alpha   90.00
_cell.angle_beta   90.00
_cell.angle_gamma   90.00
#
_symmetry.space_group_name_H-M   'P 1'
#
loop_
_entity.id
_entity.type
_entity.pdbx_description
1 polymer ?
#
loop_
_entity_poly.entity_id
_entity_poly.type
_entity_poly.pdbx_seq_one_letter_code
_entity_poly.pdbx_strand_id
1 'polypeptide(L)'
;MIYRKTYMDQIIPFIDTPFVKILTGVRRCGKSTIMEMIKGELVNRGIPPESIISYRFDSLEYENIDTAGKLYREIESRISKNSKVHIFLDEVQEVKDWEKAVNSFLSDFGADVYVAGSNSRMMSSEISTYLTGRYVSFRIYPLSFSEYLDFRKSYTEVDDHYREFS
;
A
#
# COMPACT_ATOMS: atom_id res chain seq x y z
N MET A 1 17.10 0.06 0.22
CA MET A 1 15.84 -0.65 -0.13
C MET A 1 15.95 -1.11 -1.58
N ILE A 2 15.77 -2.41 -1.85
CA ILE A 2 15.87 -2.92 -3.23
C ILE A 2 14.60 -2.64 -4.00
N TYR A 3 14.76 -2.06 -5.18
CA TYR A 3 13.65 -1.75 -6.07
C TYR A 3 13.10 -3.02 -6.74
N ARG A 4 11.83 -3.34 -6.48
CA ARG A 4 11.15 -4.51 -7.02
C ARG A 4 10.48 -4.18 -8.37
N LYS A 5 11.33 -4.01 -9.39
CA LYS A 5 10.94 -3.53 -10.73
C LYS A 5 9.73 -4.27 -11.31
N THR A 6 9.70 -5.59 -11.25
CA THR A 6 8.62 -6.40 -11.81
C THR A 6 7.23 -6.01 -11.27
N TYR A 7 7.12 -5.72 -9.97
CA TYR A 7 5.86 -5.29 -9.37
C TYR A 7 5.56 -3.83 -9.66
N MET A 8 6.57 -2.97 -9.61
CA MET A 8 6.38 -1.55 -9.91
C MET A 8 5.92 -1.35 -11.35
N ASP A 9 6.49 -2.04 -12.33
CA ASP A 9 6.08 -1.98 -13.74
C ASP A 9 4.60 -2.41 -13.94
N GLN A 10 4.08 -3.30 -13.09
CA GLN A 10 2.68 -3.72 -13.13
C GLN A 10 1.74 -2.73 -12.43
N ILE A 11 2.18 -2.09 -11.35
CA ILE A 11 1.34 -1.23 -10.52
C ILE A 11 1.29 0.21 -11.05
N ILE A 12 2.41 0.74 -11.54
CA ILE A 12 2.53 2.12 -12.03
C ILE A 12 1.44 2.51 -13.04
N PRO A 13 1.04 1.66 -14.01
CA PRO A 13 -0.03 1.99 -14.94
C PRO A 13 -1.40 2.23 -14.30
N PHE A 14 -1.59 1.75 -13.07
CA PHE A 14 -2.85 1.91 -12.33
C PHE A 14 -2.86 3.10 -11.36
N ILE A 15 -1.76 3.84 -11.24
CA ILE A 15 -1.72 5.09 -10.47
C ILE A 15 -2.73 6.07 -11.07
N ASP A 16 -3.48 6.75 -10.20
CA ASP A 16 -4.51 7.72 -10.57
C ASP A 16 -5.67 7.16 -11.39
N THR A 17 -5.86 5.86 -11.40
CA THR A 17 -7.03 5.21 -12.00
C THR A 17 -8.12 4.98 -10.93
N PRO A 18 -9.41 4.83 -11.34
CA PRO A 18 -10.53 4.61 -10.41
C PRO A 18 -10.58 3.19 -9.83
N PHE A 19 -9.48 2.45 -9.88
CA PHE A 19 -9.38 1.10 -9.32
C PHE A 19 -8.66 1.12 -7.98
N VAL A 20 -9.18 0.38 -7.00
CA VAL A 20 -8.43 0.07 -5.78
C VAL A 20 -7.30 -0.90 -6.12
N LYS A 21 -6.07 -0.58 -5.72
CA LYS A 21 -4.90 -1.45 -5.89
C LYS A 21 -4.78 -2.32 -4.65
N ILE A 22 -5.01 -3.61 -4.81
CA ILE A 22 -4.98 -4.59 -3.72
C ILE A 22 -3.69 -5.40 -3.80
N LEU A 23 -2.81 -5.24 -2.81
CA LEU A 23 -1.58 -6.00 -2.68
C LEU A 23 -1.81 -7.17 -1.73
N THR A 24 -1.80 -8.39 -2.26
CA THR A 24 -1.96 -9.62 -1.48
C THR A 24 -0.66 -10.41 -1.45
N GLY A 25 -0.50 -11.25 -0.45
CA GLY A 25 0.69 -12.09 -0.33
C GLY A 25 0.91 -12.55 1.11
N VAL A 26 1.75 -13.55 1.29
CA VAL A 26 2.08 -14.07 2.63
C VAL A 26 2.71 -12.98 3.50
N ARG A 27 2.64 -13.17 4.80
CA ARG A 27 3.29 -12.24 5.74
C ARG A 27 4.78 -12.15 5.42
N ARG A 28 5.37 -10.94 5.51
CA ARG A 28 6.78 -10.65 5.22
C ARG A 28 7.25 -10.86 3.76
N CYS A 29 6.35 -10.95 2.79
CA CYS A 29 6.73 -11.02 1.37
C CYS A 29 7.12 -9.66 0.74
N GLY A 30 7.03 -8.55 1.49
CA GLY A 30 7.44 -7.21 1.03
C GLY A 30 6.31 -6.32 0.51
N LYS A 31 5.05 -6.55 0.89
CA LYS A 31 3.91 -5.67 0.53
C LYS A 31 4.11 -4.24 0.99
N SER A 32 4.43 -4.04 2.27
CA SER A 32 4.72 -2.71 2.85
C SER A 32 5.88 -2.02 2.14
N THR A 33 6.92 -2.77 1.75
CA THR A 33 8.04 -2.23 0.98
C THR A 33 7.61 -1.73 -0.39
N ILE A 34 6.72 -2.45 -1.07
CA ILE A 34 6.17 -2.02 -2.36
C ILE A 34 5.30 -0.77 -2.17
N MET A 35 4.50 -0.69 -1.10
CA MET A 35 3.76 0.53 -0.78
C MET A 35 4.68 1.75 -0.60
N GLU A 36 5.80 1.58 0.09
CA GLU A 36 6.80 2.66 0.22
C GLU A 36 7.41 3.05 -1.14
N MET A 37 7.65 2.09 -2.04
CA MET A 37 8.11 2.39 -3.40
C MET A 37 7.08 3.18 -4.20
N ILE A 38 5.79 2.84 -4.09
CA ILE A 38 4.70 3.57 -4.76
C ILE A 38 4.62 5.00 -4.21
N LYS A 39 4.71 5.19 -2.89
CA LYS A 39 4.74 6.53 -2.28
C LYS A 39 5.93 7.36 -2.79
N GLY A 40 7.11 6.75 -2.88
CA GLY A 40 8.29 7.38 -3.46
C GLY A 40 8.07 7.80 -4.92
N GLU A 41 7.42 6.96 -5.73
CA GLU A 41 7.06 7.27 -7.11
C GLU A 41 6.08 8.45 -7.20
N LEU A 42 5.07 8.51 -6.32
CA LEU A 42 4.13 9.64 -6.25
C LEU A 42 4.85 10.96 -5.92
N VAL A 43 5.76 10.94 -4.95
CA VAL A 43 6.58 12.12 -4.60
C VAL A 43 7.45 12.55 -5.79
N ASN A 44 8.07 11.59 -6.50
CA ASN A 44 8.87 11.88 -7.71
C ASN A 44 8.03 12.49 -8.84
N ARG A 45 6.73 12.19 -8.91
CA ARG A 45 5.77 12.80 -9.83
C ARG A 45 5.28 14.19 -9.38
N GLY A 46 5.76 14.67 -8.24
CA GLY A 46 5.39 15.99 -7.71
C GLY A 46 4.12 15.99 -6.87
N ILE A 47 3.62 14.82 -6.44
CA ILE A 47 2.49 14.75 -5.50
C ILE A 47 2.95 15.25 -4.13
N PRO A 48 2.28 16.25 -3.54
CA PRO A 48 2.66 16.78 -2.25
C PRO A 48 2.53 15.71 -1.15
N PRO A 49 3.49 15.61 -0.21
CA PRO A 49 3.42 14.63 0.88
C PRO A 49 2.13 14.67 1.70
N GLU A 50 1.55 15.85 1.90
CA GLU A 50 0.26 16.03 2.59
C GLU A 50 -0.94 15.42 1.86
N SER A 51 -0.80 15.13 0.56
CA SER A 51 -1.80 14.42 -0.24
C SER A 51 -1.65 12.89 -0.17
N ILE A 52 -0.64 12.39 0.55
CA ILE A 52 -0.37 10.96 0.74
C ILE A 52 -0.70 10.60 2.19
N ILE A 53 -1.82 9.91 2.38
CA ILE A 53 -2.30 9.45 3.69
C ILE A 53 -1.97 7.98 3.84
N SER A 54 -1.30 7.59 4.93
CA SER A 54 -0.85 6.20 5.12
C SER A 54 -1.11 5.72 6.54
N TYR A 55 -1.70 4.53 6.66
CA TYR A 55 -1.96 3.82 7.91
C TYR A 55 -1.43 2.40 7.85
N ARG A 56 -0.96 1.93 8.99
CA ARG A 56 -0.52 0.55 9.19
C ARG A 56 -1.23 -0.03 10.42
N PHE A 57 -2.27 -0.84 10.19
CA PHE A 57 -3.22 -1.26 11.22
C PHE A 57 -2.73 -2.39 12.14
N ASP A 58 -1.55 -2.95 11.92
CA ASP A 58 -0.91 -3.84 12.90
C ASP A 58 -0.12 -3.06 13.98
N SER A 59 -0.17 -1.72 13.96
CA SER A 59 0.40 -0.85 14.98
C SER A 59 -0.64 -0.49 16.03
N LEU A 60 -0.25 -0.53 17.32
CA LEU A 60 -1.08 -0.07 18.44
C LEU A 60 -1.47 1.42 18.34
N GLU A 61 -0.71 2.21 17.59
CA GLU A 61 -1.01 3.63 17.33
C GLU A 61 -2.40 3.82 16.73
N TYR A 62 -2.87 2.84 15.93
CA TYR A 62 -4.13 2.91 15.18
C TYR A 62 -5.18 1.91 15.68
N GLU A 63 -5.00 1.29 16.86
CA GLU A 63 -5.92 0.28 17.38
C GLU A 63 -7.36 0.80 17.56
N ASN A 64 -7.52 2.12 17.73
CA ASN A 64 -8.82 2.76 17.84
C ASN A 64 -9.58 2.85 16.50
N ILE A 65 -8.92 2.62 15.36
CA ILE A 65 -9.51 2.67 14.02
C ILE A 65 -9.86 1.21 13.60
N ASP A 66 -10.82 0.62 14.27
CA ASP A 66 -11.16 -0.81 14.15
C ASP A 66 -12.40 -1.08 13.26
N THR A 67 -13.09 -0.02 12.80
CA THR A 67 -14.29 -0.14 11.97
C THR A 67 -14.27 0.80 10.77
N ALA A 68 -15.04 0.44 9.71
CA ALA A 68 -15.19 1.28 8.51
C ALA A 68 -15.60 2.72 8.83
N GLY A 69 -16.53 2.92 9.77
CA GLY A 69 -16.99 4.26 10.13
C GLY A 69 -15.93 5.12 10.83
N LYS A 70 -15.09 4.50 11.66
CA LYS A 70 -13.96 5.21 12.29
C LYS A 70 -12.88 5.52 11.26
N LEU A 71 -12.56 4.57 10.39
CA LEU A 71 -11.62 4.76 9.29
C LEU A 71 -12.07 5.89 8.36
N TYR A 72 -13.35 5.92 7.99
CA TYR A 72 -13.89 6.96 7.13
C TYR A 72 -13.71 8.36 7.74
N ARG A 73 -14.13 8.54 9.00
CA ARG A 73 -14.00 9.84 9.69
C ARG A 73 -12.55 10.29 9.87
N GLU A 74 -11.66 9.37 10.15
CA GLU A 74 -10.22 9.66 10.27
C GLU A 74 -9.65 10.18 8.95
N ILE A 75 -9.92 9.49 7.84
CA ILE A 75 -9.48 9.91 6.50
C ILE A 75 -10.12 11.25 6.12
N GLU A 76 -11.43 11.39 6.30
CA GLU A 76 -12.17 12.63 5.99
C GLU A 76 -11.57 13.85 6.71
N SER A 77 -11.15 13.69 7.97
CA SER A 77 -10.54 14.76 8.76
C SER A 77 -9.18 15.25 8.23
N ARG A 78 -8.50 14.42 7.43
CA ARG A 78 -7.18 14.72 6.86
C ARG A 78 -7.22 15.22 5.42
N ILE A 79 -8.35 15.09 4.75
CA ILE A 79 -8.48 15.48 3.35
C ILE A 79 -8.62 17.00 3.22
N SER A 80 -7.72 17.63 2.48
CA SER A 80 -7.86 19.02 2.06
C SER A 80 -8.80 19.14 0.85
N LYS A 81 -9.75 20.07 0.91
CA LYS A 81 -10.88 20.17 -0.04
C LYS A 81 -10.58 20.33 -1.53
N ASN A 82 -9.33 20.49 -1.96
CA ASN A 82 -8.99 20.81 -3.35
C ASN A 82 -7.82 20.00 -3.92
N SER A 83 -7.40 18.91 -3.30
CA SER A 83 -6.31 18.07 -3.81
C SER A 83 -6.73 16.62 -3.92
N LYS A 84 -6.29 15.96 -4.99
CA LYS A 84 -6.43 14.52 -5.12
C LYS A 84 -5.64 13.85 -4.01
N VAL A 85 -6.25 12.92 -3.28
CA VAL A 85 -5.64 12.22 -2.17
C VAL A 85 -5.28 10.79 -2.57
N HIS A 86 -4.11 10.34 -2.10
CA HIS A 86 -3.61 8.98 -2.27
C HIS A 86 -3.60 8.30 -0.91
N ILE A 87 -4.37 7.23 -0.76
CA ILE A 87 -4.62 6.55 0.53
C ILE A 87 -3.95 5.18 0.52
N PHE A 88 -3.11 4.93 1.52
CA PHE A 88 -2.38 3.68 1.72
C PHE A 88 -2.81 3.03 3.03
N LEU A 89 -3.39 1.84 2.96
CA LEU A 89 -3.90 1.08 4.09
C LEU A 89 -3.19 -0.28 4.16
N ASP A 90 -2.20 -0.40 5.03
CA ASP A 90 -1.46 -1.65 5.24
C ASP A 90 -2.08 -2.47 6.37
N GLU A 91 -2.10 -3.82 6.21
CA GLU A 91 -2.78 -4.78 7.10
C GLU A 91 -4.26 -4.39 7.33
N VAL A 92 -4.95 -3.97 6.27
CA VAL A 92 -6.31 -3.40 6.28
C VAL A 92 -7.35 -4.37 6.84
N GLN A 93 -7.10 -5.69 6.84
CA GLN A 93 -8.00 -6.70 7.42
C GLN A 93 -8.19 -6.56 8.94
N GLU A 94 -7.39 -5.76 9.62
CA GLU A 94 -7.59 -5.44 11.04
C GLU A 94 -8.76 -4.46 11.26
N VAL A 95 -9.23 -3.79 10.20
CA VAL A 95 -10.39 -2.89 10.24
C VAL A 95 -11.63 -3.63 9.76
N LYS A 96 -12.64 -3.74 10.61
CA LYS A 96 -13.91 -4.41 10.28
C LYS A 96 -14.66 -3.64 9.19
N ASP A 97 -15.16 -4.36 8.19
CA ASP A 97 -15.93 -3.83 7.05
C ASP A 97 -15.14 -2.75 6.24
N TRP A 98 -13.81 -2.83 6.21
CA TRP A 98 -12.94 -1.86 5.55
C TRP A 98 -13.32 -1.59 4.08
N GLU A 99 -13.89 -2.57 3.39
CA GLU A 99 -14.31 -2.48 1.98
C GLU A 99 -15.37 -1.40 1.79
N LYS A 100 -16.25 -1.18 2.79
CA LYS A 100 -17.25 -0.12 2.75
C LYS A 100 -16.59 1.25 2.82
N ALA A 101 -15.60 1.42 3.70
CA ALA A 101 -14.85 2.68 3.80
C ALA A 101 -14.09 2.97 2.50
N VAL A 102 -13.41 1.97 1.95
CA VAL A 102 -12.67 2.10 0.68
C VAL A 102 -13.60 2.47 -0.48
N ASN A 103 -14.78 1.83 -0.57
CA ASN A 103 -15.78 2.20 -1.59
C ASN A 103 -16.21 3.67 -1.44
N SER A 104 -16.41 4.15 -0.22
CA SER A 104 -16.74 5.55 0.04
C SER A 104 -15.58 6.49 -0.31
N PHE A 105 -14.33 6.12 -0.09
CA PHE A 105 -13.18 6.93 -0.50
C PHE A 105 -13.13 7.15 -2.02
N LEU A 106 -13.50 6.13 -2.79
CA LEU A 106 -13.58 6.26 -4.25
C LEU A 106 -14.74 7.20 -4.66
N SER A 107 -15.94 7.02 -4.07
CA SER A 107 -17.15 7.75 -4.47
C SER A 107 -17.17 9.18 -3.96
N ASP A 108 -16.76 9.40 -2.71
CA ASP A 108 -16.94 10.69 -2.03
C ASP A 108 -15.75 11.62 -2.24
N PHE A 109 -14.55 11.06 -2.35
CA PHE A 109 -13.31 11.84 -2.45
C PHE A 109 -12.58 11.70 -3.80
N GLY A 110 -12.98 10.75 -4.66
CA GLY A 110 -12.23 10.42 -5.87
C GLY A 110 -10.78 10.00 -5.57
N ALA A 111 -10.57 9.39 -4.38
CA ALA A 111 -9.25 9.03 -3.89
C ALA A 111 -8.60 7.94 -4.73
N ASP A 112 -7.27 7.97 -4.80
CA ASP A 112 -6.46 6.88 -5.32
C ASP A 112 -6.07 5.95 -4.16
N VAL A 113 -6.58 4.72 -4.14
CA VAL A 113 -6.54 3.85 -2.95
C VAL A 113 -5.69 2.61 -3.18
N TYR A 114 -4.78 2.38 -2.24
CA TYR A 114 -3.90 1.22 -2.16
C TYR A 114 -4.13 0.50 -0.84
N VAL A 115 -4.42 -0.79 -0.90
CA VAL A 115 -4.61 -1.62 0.29
C VAL A 115 -3.68 -2.82 0.26
N ALA A 116 -3.15 -3.22 1.39
CA ALA A 116 -2.37 -4.43 1.53
C ALA A 116 -2.87 -5.27 2.71
N GLY A 117 -2.74 -6.57 2.55
CA GLY A 117 -3.08 -7.52 3.60
C GLY A 117 -2.68 -8.95 3.29
N SER A 118 -2.84 -9.85 4.25
CA SER A 118 -2.52 -11.26 4.08
C SER A 118 -3.60 -12.00 3.27
N ASN A 119 -3.20 -12.93 2.40
CA ASN A 119 -4.06 -13.66 1.45
C ASN A 119 -5.32 -14.29 2.08
N SER A 120 -5.20 -14.85 3.26
CA SER A 120 -6.29 -15.63 3.87
C SER A 120 -7.50 -14.79 4.30
N ARG A 121 -7.31 -13.48 4.51
CA ARG A 121 -8.37 -12.55 4.95
C ARG A 121 -8.79 -11.56 3.87
N MET A 122 -7.98 -11.40 2.82
CA MET A 122 -8.24 -10.46 1.71
C MET A 122 -9.01 -11.08 0.55
N MET A 123 -9.24 -12.40 0.56
CA MET A 123 -9.98 -13.13 -0.49
C MET A 123 -11.42 -13.40 -0.08
N SER A 124 -12.01 -12.57 0.79
CA SER A 124 -13.39 -12.72 1.20
C SER A 124 -14.35 -12.38 0.05
N SER A 125 -15.52 -13.02 0.04
CA SER A 125 -16.62 -12.69 -0.88
C SER A 125 -17.06 -11.22 -0.79
N GLU A 126 -16.74 -10.56 0.31
CA GLU A 126 -17.09 -9.16 0.58
C GLU A 126 -16.32 -8.17 -0.31
N ILE A 127 -15.03 -8.44 -0.63
CA ILE A 127 -14.28 -7.63 -1.61
C ILE A 127 -15.01 -7.60 -2.94
N SER A 128 -15.49 -8.77 -3.40
CA SER A 128 -16.21 -8.86 -4.66
C SER A 128 -17.55 -8.12 -4.61
N THR A 129 -18.21 -8.06 -3.45
CA THR A 129 -19.53 -7.43 -3.32
C THR A 129 -19.45 -5.90 -3.33
N TYR A 130 -18.58 -5.31 -2.52
CA TYR A 130 -18.47 -3.84 -2.38
C TYR A 130 -17.60 -3.19 -3.45
N LEU A 131 -16.58 -3.89 -3.93
CA LEU A 131 -15.59 -3.38 -4.88
C LEU A 131 -15.71 -4.01 -6.27
N THR A 132 -16.82 -4.66 -6.60
CA THR A 132 -17.05 -5.34 -7.89
C THR A 132 -16.69 -4.43 -9.07
N GLY A 133 -15.76 -4.89 -9.91
CA GLY A 133 -15.32 -4.15 -11.09
C GLY A 133 -14.49 -2.89 -10.80
N ARG A 134 -14.15 -2.61 -9.54
CA ARG A 134 -13.42 -1.40 -9.12
C ARG A 134 -12.09 -1.69 -8.44
N TYR A 135 -11.54 -2.86 -8.58
CA TYR A 135 -10.22 -3.18 -8.02
C TYR A 135 -9.34 -3.94 -9.00
N VAL A 136 -8.05 -3.87 -8.77
CA VAL A 136 -7.03 -4.70 -9.40
C VAL A 136 -6.17 -5.32 -8.30
N SER A 137 -5.89 -6.62 -8.40
CA SER A 137 -5.13 -7.35 -7.38
C SER A 137 -3.74 -7.71 -7.88
N PHE A 138 -2.74 -7.43 -7.07
CA PHE A 138 -1.34 -7.77 -7.29
C PHE A 138 -0.90 -8.78 -6.23
N ARG A 139 -0.54 -9.98 -6.67
CA ARG A 139 -0.04 -11.01 -5.76
C ARG A 139 1.46 -10.85 -5.59
N ILE A 140 1.87 -10.52 -4.37
CA ILE A 140 3.27 -10.32 -4.02
C ILE A 140 3.85 -11.62 -3.46
N TYR A 141 4.96 -12.04 -4.03
CA TYR A 141 5.71 -13.22 -3.59
C TYR A 141 6.94 -12.78 -2.80
N PRO A 142 7.49 -13.65 -1.93
CA PRO A 142 8.81 -13.46 -1.36
C PRO A 142 9.86 -13.18 -2.45
N LEU A 143 11.02 -12.67 -2.05
CA LEU A 143 12.11 -12.41 -2.99
C LEU A 143 12.41 -13.67 -3.83
N SER A 144 12.47 -13.49 -5.13
CA SER A 144 13.02 -14.52 -6.02
C SER A 144 14.51 -14.70 -5.76
N PHE A 145 15.08 -15.81 -6.24
CA PHE A 145 16.52 -16.04 -6.09
C PHE A 145 17.36 -14.93 -6.75
N SER A 146 16.92 -14.41 -7.89
CA SER A 146 17.56 -13.29 -8.57
C SER A 146 17.51 -12.01 -7.71
N GLU A 147 16.33 -11.64 -7.19
CA GLU A 147 16.17 -10.49 -6.29
C GLU A 147 17.00 -10.67 -5.01
N TYR A 148 17.08 -11.88 -4.47
CA TYR A 148 17.91 -12.17 -3.32
C TYR A 148 19.41 -11.96 -3.60
N LEU A 149 19.90 -12.36 -4.78
CA LEU A 149 21.29 -12.13 -5.16
C LEU A 149 21.62 -10.65 -5.29
N ASP A 150 20.71 -9.86 -5.86
CA ASP A 150 20.85 -8.41 -5.98
C ASP A 150 20.82 -7.75 -4.59
N PHE A 151 19.97 -8.26 -3.69
CA PHE A 151 19.96 -7.85 -2.29
C PHE A 151 21.29 -8.11 -1.60
N ARG A 152 21.84 -9.31 -1.77
CA ARG A 152 23.10 -9.69 -1.17
C ARG A 152 24.27 -8.85 -1.66
N LYS A 153 24.34 -8.55 -2.96
CA LYS A 153 25.39 -7.70 -3.55
C LYS A 153 25.37 -6.30 -2.94
N SER A 154 24.21 -5.65 -2.90
CA SER A 154 24.08 -4.31 -2.33
C SER A 154 24.36 -4.27 -0.82
N TYR A 155 24.15 -5.36 -0.09
CA TYR A 155 24.49 -5.46 1.32
C TYR A 155 26.01 -5.62 1.54
N THR A 156 26.67 -6.39 0.66
CA THR A 156 28.13 -6.60 0.74
C THR A 156 28.89 -5.31 0.38
N GLU A 157 28.44 -4.55 -0.62
CA GLU A 157 29.01 -3.27 -0.99
C GLU A 157 28.93 -2.22 0.16
N VAL A 158 27.84 -2.23 0.91
CA VAL A 158 27.68 -1.36 2.09
C VAL A 158 28.63 -1.78 3.22
N ASP A 159 28.78 -3.09 3.48
CA ASP A 159 29.63 -3.62 4.55
C ASP A 159 31.13 -3.38 4.25
N ASP A 160 31.55 -3.50 3.00
CA ASP A 160 32.92 -3.20 2.57
C ASP A 160 33.23 -1.70 2.71
N HIS A 161 32.27 -0.82 2.45
CA HIS A 161 32.44 0.62 2.63
C HIS A 161 32.65 1.02 4.10
N TYR A 162 31.98 0.32 5.04
CA TYR A 162 32.20 0.54 6.48
C TYR A 162 33.53 0.00 6.99
N ARG A 163 34.09 -1.02 6.32
CA ARG A 163 35.41 -1.59 6.71
C ARG A 163 36.60 -0.74 6.26
N GLU A 164 36.44 0.07 5.22
CA GLU A 164 37.45 1.00 4.75
C GLU A 164 37.64 2.23 5.66
N PHE A 165 36.69 2.49 6.57
CA PHE A 165 36.71 3.61 7.52
C PHE A 165 37.00 3.19 8.97
N SER A 166 37.37 1.94 9.23
CA SER A 166 37.77 1.39 10.54
C SER A 166 39.25 1.08 10.57
#